data_056da8bf585283b8a6eba8e685e51b94
#
_entry.id   056da8bf585283b8a6eba8e685e51b94
#
_cell.length_a   1.000
_cell.length_b   1.000
_cell.length_c   1.000
_cell.angle_alpha   90.00
_cell.angle_beta   90.00
_cell.angle_gamma   90.00
#
_symmetry.space_group_name_H-M   'P 1'
#
loop_
_entity.id
_entity.type
_entity.pdbx_description
1 polymer ?
#
loop_
_entity_poly.entity_id
_entity_poly.type
_entity_poly.pdbx_seq_one_letter_code
_entity_poly.pdbx_strand_id
1 'polypeptide(L)'
;MKGEGMQNIENTTASTPRRRRLWIGLGLIVVLAVGAGIWFSTQQAAKTAKRQHAPMASMADMKDMPGMSDDSSDSSASSSGIQVDLGPDDLKKAQVQTVHLDMLETASTLRVPGNVNPDEYKEVHVTPLVGGVIRQVPVVLGDQVKRGQTLAVVFSSELATAESEYLAMMAELEADHKKLERTQNLVKLGAASQQEEDDVTADRASHEAHVRSALERLKLLGASDRQIAALKQAEHIDANLVVPAPIHGIVLTRTANQGLVTNMSQELFTIADLSTVWVMANINEKDFSTIHIGTTASVTAPAYRGRVWKGRVVYIQPQVDPASRTAQARIEVANPDEALRLDMYVDVDFNSQVTKGLAVPETAVQAIGDKQFVFLPVKDNEGSFAVRPVKLGPASNGFLPVLDGLKLNDEVVTESSFILKAEAVRQHPEL
;
A
#
# COMPACT_ATOMS: atom_id res chain seq x y z
N MET A 1 -13.39 -84.41 -20.88
CA MET A 1 -13.95 -83.77 -22.07
C MET A 1 -13.28 -82.48 -22.20
N LYS A 2 -12.35 -82.43 -23.06
CA LYS A 2 -12.22 -81.55 -24.24
C LYS A 2 -12.25 -80.03 -23.86
N GLY A 3 -11.27 -79.20 -24.15
CA GLY A 3 -10.13 -79.23 -25.08
C GLY A 3 -9.73 -77.79 -25.28
N GLU A 4 -8.47 -77.56 -25.36
CA GLU A 4 -7.77 -76.86 -26.40
C GLU A 4 -8.26 -75.40 -26.68
N GLY A 5 -7.45 -74.34 -26.61
CA GLY A 5 -6.43 -74.06 -27.57
C GLY A 5 -5.51 -72.93 -27.19
N MET A 6 -4.28 -73.29 -27.32
CA MET A 6 -3.11 -72.36 -27.56
C MET A 6 -3.31 -71.46 -28.76
N GLN A 7 -2.69 -70.30 -28.72
CA GLN A 7 -1.84 -69.64 -29.73
C GLN A 7 -1.62 -68.17 -29.31
N ASN A 8 -0.47 -67.73 -28.83
CA ASN A 8 0.79 -67.43 -29.53
C ASN A 8 0.61 -66.53 -30.76
N ILE A 9 1.21 -65.40 -30.73
CA ILE A 9 1.95 -64.64 -31.75
C ILE A 9 2.25 -63.25 -31.18
N GLU A 10 3.44 -62.99 -30.67
CA GLU A 10 4.62 -62.40 -31.34
C GLU A 10 4.35 -61.15 -32.21
N ASN A 11 5.24 -60.22 -31.97
CA ASN A 11 5.82 -59.23 -32.88
C ASN A 11 5.21 -57.84 -32.93
N THR A 12 5.99 -56.91 -32.36
CA THR A 12 6.90 -56.01 -33.11
C THR A 12 6.16 -54.80 -33.64
N THR A 13 6.52 -53.64 -33.23
CA THR A 13 7.50 -52.78 -33.88
C THR A 13 7.53 -51.40 -33.29
N ALA A 14 8.71 -50.95 -33.01
CA ALA A 14 9.09 -49.57 -32.80
C ALA A 14 8.63 -48.70 -33.95
N SER A 15 7.96 -47.58 -33.68
CA SER A 15 7.77 -46.50 -34.63
C SER A 15 8.32 -45.19 -34.05
N THR A 16 9.52 -44.97 -34.46
CA THR A 16 10.32 -43.79 -34.79
C THR A 16 9.78 -42.41 -34.45
N PRO A 17 10.69 -41.55 -33.96
CA PRO A 17 10.42 -40.15 -33.57
C PRO A 17 10.56 -39.20 -34.78
N ARG A 18 9.68 -39.29 -35.79
CA ARG A 18 9.66 -38.31 -36.91
C ARG A 18 8.83 -37.07 -36.69
N ARG A 19 7.87 -37.08 -35.75
CA ARG A 19 6.99 -35.93 -35.49
C ARG A 19 7.59 -34.84 -34.59
N ARG A 20 8.58 -35.15 -33.77
CA ARG A 20 9.22 -34.14 -32.89
C ARG A 20 10.10 -33.13 -33.65
N ARG A 21 10.69 -33.51 -34.78
CA ARG A 21 11.54 -32.61 -35.57
C ARG A 21 10.76 -31.57 -36.39
N LEU A 22 9.51 -31.83 -36.73
CA LEU A 22 8.62 -30.87 -37.44
C LEU A 22 8.17 -29.73 -36.56
N TRP A 23 7.92 -29.99 -35.29
CA TRP A 23 7.50 -28.95 -34.34
C TRP A 23 8.64 -28.03 -33.89
N ILE A 24 9.87 -28.50 -33.83
CA ILE A 24 11.04 -27.69 -33.52
C ILE A 24 11.36 -26.73 -34.68
N GLY A 25 11.20 -27.18 -35.94
CA GLY A 25 11.36 -26.31 -37.11
C GLY A 25 10.33 -25.19 -37.20
N LEU A 26 9.06 -25.47 -36.88
CA LEU A 26 7.98 -24.46 -36.88
C LEU A 26 8.15 -23.41 -35.78
N GLY A 27 8.62 -23.81 -34.59
CA GLY A 27 8.92 -22.90 -33.49
C GLY A 27 10.05 -21.93 -33.80
N LEU A 28 11.09 -22.39 -34.51
CA LEU A 28 12.24 -21.57 -34.86
C LEU A 28 11.90 -20.52 -35.94
N ILE A 29 10.99 -20.84 -36.88
CA ILE A 29 10.51 -19.91 -37.90
C ILE A 29 9.64 -18.79 -37.27
N VAL A 30 8.82 -19.11 -36.28
CA VAL A 30 7.99 -18.09 -35.57
C VAL A 30 8.86 -17.14 -34.77
N VAL A 31 9.89 -17.62 -34.09
CA VAL A 31 10.81 -16.77 -33.32
C VAL A 31 11.63 -15.85 -34.25
N LEU A 32 12.05 -16.30 -35.42
CA LEU A 32 12.75 -15.47 -36.41
C LEU A 32 11.81 -14.42 -37.02
N ALA A 33 10.54 -14.73 -37.27
CA ALA A 33 9.57 -13.79 -37.82
C ALA A 33 9.23 -12.69 -36.82
N VAL A 34 9.09 -13.00 -35.51
CA VAL A 34 8.85 -12.02 -34.46
C VAL A 34 10.09 -11.15 -34.25
N GLY A 35 11.29 -11.71 -34.28
CA GLY A 35 12.56 -10.96 -34.17
C GLY A 35 12.77 -9.99 -35.34
N ALA A 36 12.44 -10.38 -36.56
CA ALA A 36 12.51 -9.50 -37.75
C ALA A 36 11.46 -8.38 -37.70
N GLY A 37 10.26 -8.64 -37.18
CA GLY A 37 9.20 -7.63 -36.99
C GLY A 37 9.61 -6.55 -35.99
N ILE A 38 10.20 -6.91 -34.88
CA ILE A 38 10.69 -5.97 -33.84
C ILE A 38 11.89 -5.16 -34.38
N TRP A 39 12.81 -5.79 -35.12
CA TRP A 39 13.94 -5.09 -35.71
C TRP A 39 13.52 -4.09 -36.81
N PHE A 40 12.49 -4.40 -37.60
CA PHE A 40 11.95 -3.50 -38.61
C PHE A 40 11.20 -2.32 -38.03
N SER A 41 10.45 -2.52 -36.94
CA SER A 41 9.74 -1.42 -36.23
C SER A 41 10.70 -0.44 -35.55
N THR A 42 11.82 -0.91 -35.01
CA THR A 42 12.83 -0.03 -34.39
C THR A 42 13.62 0.78 -35.43
N GLN A 43 13.80 0.26 -36.66
CA GLN A 43 14.44 1.03 -37.74
C GLN A 43 13.53 2.11 -38.34
N GLN A 44 12.21 1.94 -38.34
CA GLN A 44 11.29 3.02 -38.80
C GLN A 44 11.21 4.16 -37.80
N ALA A 45 11.24 3.88 -36.49
CA ALA A 45 11.27 4.93 -35.45
C ALA A 45 12.53 5.81 -35.52
N ALA A 46 13.67 5.24 -35.92
CA ALA A 46 14.94 5.97 -36.08
C ALA A 46 15.00 6.86 -37.34
N LYS A 47 14.15 6.64 -38.35
CA LYS A 47 14.13 7.46 -39.57
C LYS A 47 13.20 8.67 -39.48
N THR A 48 12.22 8.67 -38.56
CA THR A 48 11.30 9.81 -38.34
C THR A 48 11.89 10.84 -37.37
N ALA A 49 12.84 10.50 -36.52
CA ALA A 49 13.48 11.42 -35.56
C ALA A 49 14.59 12.32 -36.16
N LYS A 50 14.96 12.14 -37.44
CA LYS A 50 16.09 12.87 -38.09
C LYS A 50 15.68 14.04 -38.98
N ARG A 51 14.40 14.47 -38.94
CA ARG A 51 13.89 15.51 -39.84
C ARG A 51 13.43 16.81 -39.17
N GLN A 52 13.73 17.06 -37.90
CA GLN A 52 13.37 18.32 -37.23
C GLN A 52 14.51 18.87 -36.32
N HIS A 53 15.69 19.07 -36.86
CA HIS A 53 16.63 20.06 -36.32
C HIS A 53 17.38 20.68 -37.48
N ALA A 54 16.82 21.80 -37.97
CA ALA A 54 17.60 22.78 -38.70
C ALA A 54 18.34 23.66 -37.67
N PRO A 55 19.60 23.96 -37.85
CA PRO A 55 20.35 24.79 -36.91
C PRO A 55 19.87 26.26 -37.00
N MET A 56 19.46 26.83 -35.87
CA MET A 56 19.30 28.26 -35.72
C MET A 56 20.65 28.91 -35.90
N ALA A 57 20.73 29.76 -36.89
CA ALA A 57 21.88 30.62 -37.15
C ALA A 57 22.13 31.56 -35.97
N SER A 58 23.40 31.69 -35.61
CA SER A 58 23.97 32.61 -34.65
C SER A 58 23.59 34.05 -35.01
N MET A 59 22.93 34.77 -34.08
CA MET A 59 22.81 36.24 -34.10
C MET A 59 24.11 36.85 -33.64
N ALA A 60 25.02 37.04 -34.57
CA ALA A 60 26.17 37.90 -34.40
C ALA A 60 26.51 38.48 -35.76
N ASP A 61 25.66 39.41 -36.26
CA ASP A 61 25.99 40.40 -37.29
C ASP A 61 24.72 41.17 -37.66
N MET A 62 24.40 42.16 -36.85
CA MET A 62 23.56 43.33 -37.24
C MET A 62 23.98 44.51 -36.40
N LYS A 63 25.10 45.06 -36.79
CA LYS A 63 25.53 46.42 -36.43
C LYS A 63 25.47 47.18 -37.73
N ASP A 64 24.50 48.05 -37.82
CA ASP A 64 24.34 49.23 -38.68
C ASP A 64 22.89 49.38 -39.18
N MET A 65 22.06 50.02 -38.33
CA MET A 65 20.94 50.83 -38.79
C MET A 65 20.82 52.07 -37.88
N PRO A 66 20.89 53.27 -38.38
CA PRO A 66 20.77 54.51 -37.60
C PRO A 66 19.29 54.85 -37.39
N GLY A 67 18.93 55.15 -36.15
CA GLY A 67 17.79 56.00 -35.84
C GLY A 67 16.58 55.30 -35.27
N MET A 68 16.64 54.98 -33.98
CA MET A 68 15.46 55.04 -33.13
C MET A 68 15.91 55.39 -31.71
N SER A 69 15.56 56.58 -31.31
CA SER A 69 15.84 57.18 -30.01
C SER A 69 15.25 56.35 -28.90
N ASP A 70 16.07 55.99 -27.92
CA ASP A 70 15.66 55.52 -26.61
C ASP A 70 14.85 56.61 -25.90
N ASP A 71 13.55 56.47 -25.92
CA ASP A 71 12.67 57.17 -25.01
C ASP A 71 12.24 56.19 -23.90
N SER A 72 13.15 55.97 -22.94
CA SER A 72 12.84 55.33 -21.69
C SER A 72 12.02 56.27 -20.82
N SER A 73 10.75 56.41 -21.16
CA SER A 73 9.77 56.97 -20.24
C SER A 73 9.45 55.92 -19.22
N ASP A 74 10.04 56.09 -18.06
CA ASP A 74 9.66 55.57 -16.76
C ASP A 74 8.17 55.83 -16.52
N SER A 75 7.29 54.96 -17.05
CA SER A 75 5.88 54.97 -16.74
C SER A 75 5.70 54.27 -15.40
N SER A 76 5.96 55.01 -14.32
CA SER A 76 5.25 54.79 -13.07
C SER A 76 3.75 54.86 -13.38
N ALA A 77 3.17 53.71 -13.74
CA ALA A 77 1.73 53.53 -13.86
C ALA A 77 1.13 53.77 -12.48
N SER A 78 0.74 55.02 -12.24
CA SER A 78 -0.28 55.38 -11.28
C SER A 78 -1.49 54.51 -11.64
N SER A 79 -1.73 53.44 -10.89
CA SER A 79 -2.99 52.70 -10.96
C SER A 79 -4.08 53.67 -10.51
N SER A 80 -4.68 54.42 -11.46
CA SER A 80 -5.99 55.04 -11.26
C SER A 80 -6.96 53.86 -11.10
N GLY A 81 -7.05 53.38 -9.86
CA GLY A 81 -7.98 52.31 -9.48
C GLY A 81 -9.38 52.76 -9.79
N ILE A 82 -10.17 51.86 -10.36
CA ILE A 82 -11.61 52.05 -10.54
C ILE A 82 -12.18 52.47 -9.18
N GLN A 83 -12.85 53.59 -9.13
CA GLN A 83 -13.49 54.11 -7.92
C GLN A 83 -14.99 54.06 -8.07
N VAL A 84 -15.66 53.74 -6.99
CA VAL A 84 -17.12 53.67 -6.90
C VAL A 84 -17.58 54.68 -5.85
N ASP A 85 -18.47 55.59 -6.24
CA ASP A 85 -19.00 56.60 -5.36
C ASP A 85 -20.42 56.26 -4.95
N LEU A 86 -20.65 56.19 -3.63
CA LEU A 86 -21.97 56.08 -3.02
C LEU A 86 -22.51 57.45 -2.67
N GLY A 87 -23.73 57.74 -3.07
CA GLY A 87 -24.43 58.95 -2.65
C GLY A 87 -24.59 59.02 -1.14
N PRO A 88 -24.69 60.22 -0.53
CA PRO A 88 -24.74 60.39 0.96
C PRO A 88 -25.95 59.70 1.60
N ASP A 89 -27.05 59.51 0.89
CA ASP A 89 -28.24 58.80 1.38
C ASP A 89 -28.07 57.29 1.33
N ASP A 90 -27.35 56.76 0.34
CA ASP A 90 -27.08 55.36 0.17
C ASP A 90 -25.95 54.90 1.11
N LEU A 91 -25.00 55.76 1.41
CA LEU A 91 -23.96 55.49 2.40
C LEU A 91 -24.55 55.29 3.82
N LYS A 92 -25.52 56.13 4.21
CA LYS A 92 -26.22 56.01 5.50
C LYS A 92 -27.05 54.74 5.61
N LYS A 93 -27.65 54.28 4.49
CA LYS A 93 -28.45 53.05 4.45
C LYS A 93 -27.56 51.82 4.42
N ALA A 94 -26.40 51.89 3.81
CA ALA A 94 -25.48 50.78 3.62
C ALA A 94 -24.79 50.34 4.90
N GLN A 95 -24.66 51.19 5.97
CA GLN A 95 -23.96 50.87 7.20
C GLN A 95 -22.62 50.17 6.96
N VAL A 96 -21.78 50.72 6.08
CA VAL A 96 -20.52 50.12 5.67
C VAL A 96 -19.62 49.87 6.89
N GLN A 97 -19.23 48.60 7.12
CA GLN A 97 -18.22 48.26 8.13
C GLN A 97 -16.93 47.91 7.45
N THR A 98 -15.85 48.36 8.04
CA THR A 98 -14.49 48.12 7.55
C THR A 98 -13.66 47.38 8.58
N VAL A 99 -12.70 46.60 8.10
CA VAL A 99 -11.76 45.86 8.95
C VAL A 99 -10.35 46.09 8.41
N HIS A 100 -9.41 46.36 9.30
CA HIS A 100 -8.01 46.35 8.97
C HIS A 100 -7.48 44.92 8.77
N LEU A 101 -6.69 44.74 7.72
CA LEU A 101 -6.11 43.45 7.44
C LEU A 101 -4.89 43.19 8.31
N ASP A 102 -4.93 42.10 9.05
CA ASP A 102 -3.85 41.61 9.88
C ASP A 102 -3.25 40.29 9.36
N MET A 103 -2.05 39.99 9.85
CA MET A 103 -1.42 38.69 9.62
C MET A 103 -2.16 37.60 10.46
N LEU A 104 -2.91 36.75 9.80
CA LEU A 104 -3.58 35.64 10.43
C LEU A 104 -2.83 34.33 10.15
N GLU A 105 -2.86 33.45 11.12
CA GLU A 105 -2.42 32.07 10.92
C GLU A 105 -3.50 31.29 10.17
N THR A 106 -3.34 31.17 8.85
CA THR A 106 -4.23 30.36 8.04
C THR A 106 -3.65 28.94 7.92
N ALA A 107 -4.35 27.96 8.45
CA ALA A 107 -4.07 26.56 8.22
C ALA A 107 -4.65 26.18 6.85
N SER A 108 -3.81 25.96 5.86
CA SER A 108 -4.27 25.35 4.61
C SER A 108 -4.46 23.85 4.85
N THR A 109 -5.66 23.34 4.67
CA THR A 109 -5.94 21.92 4.66
C THR A 109 -5.97 21.41 3.23
N LEU A 110 -5.12 20.42 2.94
CA LEU A 110 -5.17 19.72 1.66
C LEU A 110 -6.02 18.47 1.82
N ARG A 111 -7.17 18.42 1.14
CA ARG A 111 -8.03 17.24 1.13
C ARG A 111 -7.74 16.39 -0.09
N VAL A 112 -7.48 15.11 0.13
CA VAL A 112 -7.28 14.11 -0.92
C VAL A 112 -8.06 12.83 -0.60
N PRO A 113 -8.57 12.12 -1.62
CA PRO A 113 -9.19 10.83 -1.42
C PRO A 113 -8.15 9.75 -1.11
N GLY A 114 -8.57 8.76 -0.33
CA GLY A 114 -7.77 7.60 0.00
C GLY A 114 -8.60 6.34 0.20
N ASN A 115 -7.92 5.20 0.26
CA ASN A 115 -8.49 3.90 0.54
C ASN A 115 -7.84 3.29 1.78
N VAL A 116 -8.63 2.55 2.55
CA VAL A 116 -8.15 1.80 3.72
C VAL A 116 -7.59 0.46 3.27
N ASN A 117 -6.34 0.18 3.62
CA ASN A 117 -5.65 -1.07 3.34
C ASN A 117 -5.19 -1.73 4.66
N PRO A 118 -4.94 -3.04 4.69
CA PRO A 118 -4.34 -3.66 5.85
C PRO A 118 -2.92 -3.13 6.07
N ASP A 119 -2.46 -3.19 7.30
CA ASP A 119 -1.04 -3.07 7.60
C ASP A 119 -0.34 -4.36 7.16
N GLU A 120 0.31 -4.34 5.98
CA GLU A 120 0.98 -5.51 5.40
C GLU A 120 2.04 -6.12 6.34
N TYR A 121 2.58 -5.34 7.30
CA TYR A 121 3.51 -5.87 8.30
C TYR A 121 2.80 -6.66 9.40
N LYS A 122 1.46 -6.54 9.49
CA LYS A 122 0.58 -7.24 10.42
C LYS A 122 -0.37 -8.20 9.71
N GLU A 123 -0.12 -8.46 8.45
CA GLU A 123 -0.83 -9.46 7.65
C GLU A 123 0.04 -10.70 7.46
N VAL A 124 -0.52 -11.88 7.65
CA VAL A 124 0.20 -13.15 7.52
C VAL A 124 -0.60 -14.14 6.69
N HIS A 125 0.05 -14.67 5.66
CA HIS A 125 -0.45 -15.76 4.84
C HIS A 125 -0.06 -17.09 5.49
N VAL A 126 -1.05 -17.90 5.85
CA VAL A 126 -0.84 -19.17 6.54
C VAL A 126 -0.86 -20.30 5.54
N THR A 127 0.29 -20.97 5.41
CA THR A 127 0.48 -22.18 4.60
C THR A 127 0.77 -23.38 5.50
N PRO A 128 0.41 -24.61 5.12
CA PRO A 128 0.74 -25.79 5.90
C PRO A 128 2.23 -26.14 5.73
N LEU A 129 2.85 -26.69 6.78
CA LEU A 129 4.24 -27.17 6.74
C LEU A 129 4.39 -28.49 5.97
N VAL A 130 3.32 -29.25 5.83
CA VAL A 130 3.29 -30.55 5.11
C VAL A 130 2.07 -30.62 4.20
N GLY A 131 2.20 -31.38 3.12
CA GLY A 131 1.07 -31.73 2.26
C GLY A 131 0.18 -32.80 2.91
N GLY A 132 -1.12 -32.76 2.56
CA GLY A 132 -2.06 -33.76 3.08
C GLY A 132 -3.51 -33.41 2.84
N VAL A 133 -4.41 -34.12 3.53
CA VAL A 133 -5.87 -33.92 3.45
C VAL A 133 -6.34 -33.12 4.66
N ILE A 134 -7.04 -32.02 4.42
CA ILE A 134 -7.63 -31.21 5.49
C ILE A 134 -8.78 -32.00 6.16
N ARG A 135 -8.61 -32.33 7.43
CA ARG A 135 -9.60 -33.06 8.23
C ARG A 135 -10.64 -32.19 8.88
N GLN A 136 -10.18 -31.05 9.42
CA GLN A 136 -11.03 -30.11 10.16
C GLN A 136 -10.60 -28.68 9.89
N VAL A 137 -11.59 -27.78 9.87
CA VAL A 137 -11.38 -26.31 9.78
C VAL A 137 -12.37 -25.68 10.75
N PRO A 138 -11.97 -25.46 12.02
CA PRO A 138 -12.87 -24.95 13.06
C PRO A 138 -13.18 -23.45 12.95
N VAL A 139 -12.47 -22.72 12.07
CA VAL A 139 -12.63 -21.26 11.91
C VAL A 139 -13.36 -20.93 10.60
N VAL A 140 -14.10 -19.83 10.60
CA VAL A 140 -14.79 -19.29 9.44
C VAL A 140 -14.24 -17.91 9.05
N LEU A 141 -14.61 -17.45 7.86
CA LEU A 141 -14.25 -16.12 7.36
C LEU A 141 -14.81 -15.05 8.30
N GLY A 142 -13.97 -14.07 8.70
CA GLY A 142 -14.35 -12.99 9.60
C GLY A 142 -14.19 -13.30 11.09
N ASP A 143 -13.80 -14.53 11.46
CA ASP A 143 -13.54 -14.88 12.86
C ASP A 143 -12.33 -14.14 13.40
N GLN A 144 -12.41 -13.69 14.64
CA GLN A 144 -11.27 -13.24 15.42
C GLN A 144 -10.53 -14.44 15.99
N VAL A 145 -9.26 -14.57 15.68
CA VAL A 145 -8.39 -15.66 16.14
C VAL A 145 -7.27 -15.14 17.04
N LYS A 146 -6.86 -15.97 17.99
CA LYS A 146 -5.72 -15.69 18.87
C LYS A 146 -4.50 -16.46 18.38
N ARG A 147 -3.31 -15.89 18.61
CA ARG A 147 -2.06 -16.58 18.32
C ARG A 147 -2.04 -17.96 18.96
N GLY A 148 -1.70 -19.00 18.16
CA GLY A 148 -1.69 -20.41 18.58
C GLY A 148 -3.05 -21.11 18.51
N GLN A 149 -4.13 -20.43 18.16
CA GLN A 149 -5.45 -21.04 17.96
C GLN A 149 -5.42 -21.93 16.72
N THR A 150 -6.05 -23.10 16.78
CA THR A 150 -6.14 -24.05 15.66
C THR A 150 -6.99 -23.47 14.53
N LEU A 151 -6.41 -23.36 13.34
CA LEU A 151 -7.08 -22.91 12.12
C LEU A 151 -7.54 -24.09 11.27
N ALA A 152 -6.69 -25.10 11.16
CA ALA A 152 -6.99 -26.33 10.44
C ALA A 152 -6.23 -27.50 11.04
N VAL A 153 -6.71 -28.70 10.73
CA VAL A 153 -6.02 -29.96 11.02
C VAL A 153 -5.81 -30.68 9.69
N VAL A 154 -4.55 -30.96 9.36
CA VAL A 154 -4.14 -31.62 8.12
C VAL A 154 -3.63 -33.03 8.44
N PHE A 155 -4.23 -34.02 7.85
CA PHE A 155 -3.70 -35.39 7.87
C PHE A 155 -2.60 -35.51 6.82
N SER A 156 -1.39 -35.89 7.24
CA SER A 156 -0.23 -36.05 6.36
C SER A 156 0.32 -37.46 6.38
N SER A 157 0.41 -38.10 5.21
CA SER A 157 1.08 -39.37 5.05
C SER A 157 2.57 -39.33 5.32
N GLU A 158 3.20 -38.17 5.05
CA GLU A 158 4.62 -37.95 5.32
C GLU A 158 4.89 -37.89 6.83
N LEU A 159 4.01 -37.21 7.60
CA LEU A 159 4.07 -37.18 9.04
C LEU A 159 3.85 -38.60 9.61
N ALA A 160 2.87 -39.37 9.08
CA ALA A 160 2.62 -40.76 9.48
C ALA A 160 3.86 -41.66 9.32
N THR A 161 4.57 -41.50 8.20
CA THR A 161 5.81 -42.23 7.94
C THR A 161 6.90 -41.84 8.94
N ALA A 162 7.09 -40.54 9.20
CA ALA A 162 8.09 -40.07 10.16
C ALA A 162 7.76 -40.48 11.59
N GLU A 163 6.49 -40.51 11.98
CA GLU A 163 6.04 -41.00 13.28
C GLU A 163 6.32 -42.54 13.43
N SER A 164 6.08 -43.32 12.37
CA SER A 164 6.38 -44.74 12.33
C SER A 164 7.88 -45.02 12.47
N GLU A 165 8.70 -44.29 11.73
CA GLU A 165 10.17 -44.37 11.78
C GLU A 165 10.68 -44.07 13.21
N TYR A 166 10.18 -42.97 13.81
CA TYR A 166 10.56 -42.59 15.17
C TYR A 166 10.19 -43.68 16.20
N LEU A 167 8.98 -44.24 16.14
CA LEU A 167 8.57 -45.29 17.04
C LEU A 167 9.39 -46.58 16.85
N ALA A 168 9.74 -46.97 15.62
CA ALA A 168 10.61 -48.09 15.34
C ALA A 168 12.00 -47.91 15.95
N MET A 169 12.63 -46.73 15.73
CA MET A 169 13.94 -46.42 16.30
C MET A 169 13.91 -46.37 17.84
N MET A 170 12.82 -45.90 18.45
CA MET A 170 12.63 -45.93 19.89
C MET A 170 12.56 -47.33 20.43
N ALA A 171 11.87 -48.24 19.73
CA ALA A 171 11.76 -49.65 20.14
C ALA A 171 13.12 -50.38 20.04
N GLU A 172 13.92 -50.10 19.00
CA GLU A 172 15.28 -50.60 18.85
C GLU A 172 16.19 -50.11 19.96
N LEU A 173 16.17 -48.80 20.28
CA LEU A 173 16.94 -48.23 21.37
C LEU A 173 16.58 -48.84 22.74
N GLU A 174 15.31 -49.09 23.01
CA GLU A 174 14.81 -49.73 24.21
C GLU A 174 15.31 -51.18 24.31
N ALA A 175 15.35 -51.92 23.19
CA ALA A 175 15.91 -53.28 23.12
C ALA A 175 17.42 -53.24 23.42
N ASP A 176 18.17 -52.26 22.88
CA ASP A 176 19.60 -52.14 23.19
C ASP A 176 19.88 -51.76 24.62
N HIS A 177 19.04 -50.91 25.22
CA HIS A 177 19.16 -50.64 26.66
C HIS A 177 19.08 -51.92 27.49
N LYS A 178 18.11 -52.78 27.21
CA LYS A 178 17.92 -54.06 27.88
C LYS A 178 19.07 -55.04 27.58
N LYS A 179 19.58 -55.03 26.33
CA LYS A 179 20.73 -55.86 25.93
C LYS A 179 21.99 -55.42 26.68
N LEU A 180 22.26 -54.07 26.73
CA LEU A 180 23.43 -53.55 27.42
C LEU A 180 23.41 -53.86 28.91
N GLU A 181 22.29 -53.64 29.61
CA GLU A 181 22.14 -53.98 31.03
C GLU A 181 22.42 -55.47 31.28
N ARG A 182 21.90 -56.36 30.42
CA ARG A 182 22.15 -57.79 30.51
C ARG A 182 23.65 -58.12 30.31
N THR A 183 24.29 -57.55 29.26
CA THR A 183 25.69 -57.79 28.94
C THR A 183 26.59 -57.33 30.05
N GLN A 184 26.32 -56.11 30.61
CA GLN A 184 27.07 -55.59 31.75
C GLN A 184 27.02 -56.52 32.99
N ASN A 185 25.85 -57.12 33.25
CA ASN A 185 25.71 -58.05 34.35
C ASN A 185 26.48 -59.35 34.09
N LEU A 186 26.52 -59.85 32.84
CA LEU A 186 27.27 -61.04 32.44
C LEU A 186 28.80 -60.80 32.50
N VAL A 187 29.28 -59.62 32.09
CA VAL A 187 30.69 -59.22 32.20
C VAL A 187 31.13 -59.22 33.67
N LYS A 188 30.31 -58.63 34.59
CA LYS A 188 30.58 -58.66 36.04
C LYS A 188 30.70 -60.05 36.62
N LEU A 189 29.99 -61.00 36.05
CA LEU A 189 30.05 -62.44 36.46
C LEU A 189 31.10 -63.23 35.71
N GLY A 190 31.89 -62.60 34.85
CA GLY A 190 32.91 -63.27 34.03
C GLY A 190 32.32 -64.18 32.91
N ALA A 191 31.04 -64.03 32.57
CA ALA A 191 30.35 -64.81 31.59
C ALA A 191 30.20 -64.17 30.18
N ALA A 192 30.68 -62.92 30.01
CA ALA A 192 30.81 -62.23 28.73
C ALA A 192 32.12 -61.47 28.66
N SER A 193 32.59 -61.07 27.45
CA SER A 193 33.82 -60.32 27.24
C SER A 193 33.59 -58.80 27.33
N GLN A 194 34.64 -58.05 27.64
CA GLN A 194 34.61 -56.59 27.61
C GLN A 194 34.33 -56.08 26.18
N GLN A 195 34.87 -56.80 25.16
CA GLN A 195 34.60 -56.46 23.76
C GLN A 195 33.11 -56.54 23.40
N GLU A 196 32.39 -57.50 23.91
CA GLU A 196 30.94 -57.64 23.71
C GLU A 196 30.15 -56.50 24.36
N GLU A 197 30.58 -56.01 25.54
CA GLU A 197 30.02 -54.82 26.16
C GLU A 197 30.29 -53.55 25.34
N ASP A 198 31.50 -53.39 24.81
CA ASP A 198 31.91 -52.26 23.98
C ASP A 198 31.09 -52.25 22.67
N ASP A 199 30.88 -53.41 22.01
CA ASP A 199 30.09 -53.53 20.78
C ASP A 199 28.62 -53.15 21.05
N VAL A 200 28.02 -53.66 22.12
CA VAL A 200 26.63 -53.34 22.48
C VAL A 200 26.49 -51.86 22.87
N THR A 201 27.52 -51.27 23.49
CA THR A 201 27.53 -49.85 23.81
C THR A 201 27.59 -48.99 22.54
N ALA A 202 28.39 -49.44 21.55
CA ALA A 202 28.46 -48.76 20.24
C ALA A 202 27.15 -48.84 19.48
N ASP A 203 26.51 -50.03 19.47
CA ASP A 203 25.16 -50.22 18.85
C ASP A 203 24.14 -49.28 19.46
N ARG A 204 24.08 -49.23 20.81
CA ARG A 204 23.19 -48.29 21.52
C ARG A 204 23.41 -46.85 21.15
N ALA A 205 24.72 -46.39 21.11
CA ALA A 205 25.06 -45.02 20.75
C ALA A 205 24.61 -44.69 19.31
N SER A 206 24.73 -45.66 18.39
CA SER A 206 24.26 -45.50 17.02
C SER A 206 22.76 -45.34 16.98
N HIS A 207 21.96 -46.23 17.62
CA HIS A 207 20.50 -46.11 17.62
C HIS A 207 20.00 -44.87 18.36
N GLU A 208 20.73 -44.42 19.42
CA GLU A 208 20.43 -43.11 20.06
C GLU A 208 20.59 -41.92 19.08
N ALA A 209 21.59 -41.97 18.22
CA ALA A 209 21.76 -40.95 17.16
C ALA A 209 20.65 -41.01 16.12
N HIS A 210 20.20 -42.23 15.75
CA HIS A 210 19.07 -42.40 14.82
C HIS A 210 17.76 -41.87 15.41
N VAL A 211 17.45 -42.17 16.67
CA VAL A 211 16.29 -41.61 17.39
C VAL A 211 16.32 -40.09 17.40
N ARG A 212 17.48 -39.48 17.67
CA ARG A 212 17.65 -38.03 17.64
C ARG A 212 17.38 -37.46 16.26
N SER A 213 17.88 -38.11 15.21
CA SER A 213 17.63 -37.69 13.81
C SER A 213 16.15 -37.80 13.45
N ALA A 214 15.47 -38.89 13.82
CA ALA A 214 14.04 -39.07 13.58
C ALA A 214 13.19 -38.04 14.34
N LEU A 215 13.60 -37.69 15.58
CA LEU A 215 12.97 -36.64 16.38
C LEU A 215 13.07 -35.26 15.70
N GLU A 216 14.25 -34.90 15.22
CA GLU A 216 14.43 -33.64 14.52
C GLU A 216 13.63 -33.59 13.21
N ARG A 217 13.52 -34.70 12.50
CA ARG A 217 12.64 -34.79 11.31
C ARG A 217 11.18 -34.53 11.68
N LEU A 218 10.65 -35.08 12.76
CA LEU A 218 9.28 -34.79 13.23
C LEU A 218 9.07 -33.31 13.52
N LYS A 219 10.04 -32.66 14.19
CA LYS A 219 9.99 -31.21 14.45
C LYS A 219 10.00 -30.39 13.17
N LEU A 220 10.83 -30.76 12.19
CA LEU A 220 10.86 -30.08 10.88
C LEU A 220 9.53 -30.21 10.12
N LEU A 221 8.81 -31.32 10.29
CA LEU A 221 7.46 -31.50 9.73
C LEU A 221 6.38 -30.76 10.54
N GLY A 222 6.75 -30.07 11.62
CA GLY A 222 5.86 -29.26 12.42
C GLY A 222 5.16 -29.98 13.59
N ALA A 223 5.59 -31.20 13.92
CA ALA A 223 5.09 -31.87 15.11
C ALA A 223 5.49 -31.11 16.37
N SER A 224 4.52 -30.77 17.22
CA SER A 224 4.76 -30.11 18.49
C SER A 224 5.35 -31.04 19.53
N ASP A 225 6.09 -30.52 20.50
CA ASP A 225 6.62 -31.33 21.61
C ASP A 225 5.52 -32.11 22.35
N ARG A 226 4.31 -31.53 22.43
CA ARG A 226 3.14 -32.22 23.02
C ARG A 226 2.72 -33.44 22.21
N GLN A 227 2.68 -33.32 20.86
CA GLN A 227 2.37 -34.45 19.96
C GLN A 227 3.44 -35.52 20.05
N ILE A 228 4.73 -35.15 20.06
CA ILE A 228 5.86 -36.07 20.21
C ILE A 228 5.81 -36.78 21.57
N ALA A 229 5.47 -36.08 22.65
CA ALA A 229 5.31 -36.70 23.96
C ALA A 229 4.11 -37.65 24.00
N ALA A 230 2.99 -37.30 23.37
CA ALA A 230 1.81 -38.14 23.26
C ALA A 230 2.09 -39.39 22.41
N LEU A 231 2.88 -39.25 21.34
CA LEU A 231 3.27 -40.39 20.47
C LEU A 231 4.05 -41.47 21.24
N LYS A 232 4.87 -41.10 22.22
CA LYS A 232 5.58 -42.05 23.08
C LYS A 232 4.65 -42.87 23.98
N GLN A 233 3.46 -42.38 24.28
CA GLN A 233 2.47 -43.00 25.16
C GLN A 233 1.33 -43.67 24.37
N ALA A 234 1.15 -43.27 23.10
CA ALA A 234 0.08 -43.78 22.26
C ALA A 234 0.52 -45.04 21.53
N GLU A 235 -0.38 -46.05 21.48
CA GLU A 235 -0.14 -47.25 20.69
C GLU A 235 -0.46 -47.06 19.19
N HIS A 236 -0.88 -45.88 18.78
CA HIS A 236 -1.29 -45.58 17.39
C HIS A 236 -0.74 -44.26 16.89
N ILE A 237 -0.55 -44.18 15.58
CA ILE A 237 -0.08 -43.00 14.85
C ILE A 237 -1.28 -42.07 14.61
N ASP A 238 -1.14 -40.78 14.92
CA ASP A 238 -2.21 -39.80 14.71
C ASP A 238 -2.09 -39.10 13.36
N ALA A 239 -0.87 -38.80 12.91
CA ALA A 239 -0.52 -38.17 11.64
C ALA A 239 -1.33 -36.88 11.33
N ASN A 240 -1.94 -36.26 12.35
CA ASN A 240 -2.68 -35.03 12.25
C ASN A 240 -1.81 -33.85 12.66
N LEU A 241 -1.50 -32.98 11.68
CA LEU A 241 -0.79 -31.74 11.94
C LEU A 241 -1.78 -30.60 12.18
N VAL A 242 -1.61 -29.93 13.31
CA VAL A 242 -2.36 -28.72 13.64
C VAL A 242 -1.69 -27.53 12.96
N VAL A 243 -2.46 -26.75 12.20
CA VAL A 243 -2.05 -25.48 11.62
C VAL A 243 -2.52 -24.36 12.56
N PRO A 244 -1.64 -23.76 13.36
CA PRO A 244 -2.01 -22.70 14.30
C PRO A 244 -1.99 -21.31 13.66
N ALA A 245 -2.75 -20.38 14.22
CA ALA A 245 -2.67 -18.96 13.89
C ALA A 245 -1.32 -18.39 14.34
N PRO A 246 -0.52 -17.77 13.44
CA PRO A 246 0.79 -17.20 13.79
C PRO A 246 0.68 -15.90 14.58
N ILE A 247 -0.40 -15.14 14.37
CA ILE A 247 -0.70 -13.87 15.03
C ILE A 247 -2.14 -13.88 15.59
N HIS A 248 -2.49 -12.88 16.39
CA HIS A 248 -3.89 -12.55 16.65
C HIS A 248 -4.42 -11.66 15.51
N GLY A 249 -5.69 -11.75 15.21
CA GLY A 249 -6.29 -10.95 14.14
C GLY A 249 -7.58 -11.55 13.61
N ILE A 250 -8.01 -11.04 12.47
CA ILE A 250 -9.23 -11.48 11.76
C ILE A 250 -8.85 -12.33 10.55
N VAL A 251 -9.60 -13.40 10.30
CA VAL A 251 -9.47 -14.24 9.12
C VAL A 251 -10.06 -13.50 7.92
N LEU A 252 -9.20 -12.95 7.05
CA LEU A 252 -9.58 -12.20 5.86
C LEU A 252 -9.93 -13.11 4.69
N THR A 253 -9.16 -14.19 4.50
CA THR A 253 -9.41 -15.19 3.46
C THR A 253 -9.36 -16.60 4.04
N ARG A 254 -10.13 -17.50 3.48
CA ARG A 254 -10.17 -18.91 3.86
C ARG A 254 -10.36 -19.75 2.60
N THR A 255 -9.30 -20.40 2.15
CA THR A 255 -9.32 -21.38 1.04
C THR A 255 -9.40 -22.80 1.55
N ALA A 256 -9.05 -23.02 2.83
CA ALA A 256 -9.11 -24.31 3.49
C ALA A 256 -10.55 -24.83 3.61
N ASN A 257 -10.81 -26.03 3.05
CA ASN A 257 -12.07 -26.75 3.19
C ASN A 257 -11.81 -28.17 3.61
N GLN A 258 -12.70 -28.72 4.43
CA GLN A 258 -12.63 -30.13 4.85
C GLN A 258 -12.65 -31.06 3.63
N GLY A 259 -11.76 -32.05 3.58
CA GLY A 259 -11.59 -32.97 2.47
C GLY A 259 -10.71 -32.47 1.33
N LEU A 260 -10.30 -31.18 1.33
CA LEU A 260 -9.39 -30.66 0.34
C LEU A 260 -7.98 -31.24 0.54
N VAL A 261 -7.33 -31.60 -0.58
CA VAL A 261 -5.90 -31.95 -0.59
C VAL A 261 -5.10 -30.67 -0.72
N THR A 262 -4.16 -30.45 0.19
CA THR A 262 -3.29 -29.27 0.22
C THR A 262 -1.82 -29.66 0.10
N ASN A 263 -0.99 -28.70 -0.30
CA ASN A 263 0.47 -28.79 -0.34
C ASN A 263 1.12 -27.61 0.39
N MET A 264 2.43 -27.66 0.61
CA MET A 264 3.19 -26.63 1.33
C MET A 264 3.15 -25.23 0.71
N SER A 265 2.85 -25.10 -0.59
CA SER A 265 2.80 -23.81 -1.30
C SER A 265 1.41 -23.20 -1.35
N GLN A 266 0.39 -23.91 -0.88
CA GLN A 266 -0.99 -23.46 -0.94
C GLN A 266 -1.32 -22.63 0.29
N GLU A 267 -1.72 -21.39 0.08
CA GLU A 267 -2.26 -20.55 1.13
C GLU A 267 -3.62 -21.07 1.59
N LEU A 268 -3.76 -21.26 2.89
CA LEU A 268 -4.99 -21.74 3.52
C LEU A 268 -5.80 -20.62 4.13
N PHE A 269 -5.13 -19.64 4.72
CA PHE A 269 -5.76 -18.48 5.37
C PHE A 269 -4.88 -17.24 5.20
N THR A 270 -5.52 -16.08 5.13
CA THR A 270 -4.87 -14.79 5.39
C THR A 270 -5.44 -14.23 6.68
N ILE A 271 -4.58 -13.84 7.61
CA ILE A 271 -4.96 -13.27 8.90
C ILE A 271 -4.30 -11.90 9.02
N ALA A 272 -5.07 -10.88 9.37
CA ALA A 272 -4.55 -9.55 9.61
C ALA A 272 -5.00 -8.99 10.97
N ASP A 273 -4.09 -8.27 11.61
CA ASP A 273 -4.42 -7.44 12.78
C ASP A 273 -4.88 -6.07 12.28
N LEU A 274 -6.18 -5.80 12.40
CA LEU A 274 -6.81 -4.57 11.96
C LEU A 274 -6.86 -3.47 13.03
N SER A 275 -6.18 -3.65 14.15
CA SER A 275 -6.06 -2.63 15.20
C SER A 275 -5.35 -1.35 14.72
N THR A 276 -4.55 -1.48 13.66
CA THR A 276 -3.91 -0.41 12.90
C THR A 276 -4.12 -0.70 11.42
N VAL A 277 -4.51 0.31 10.67
CA VAL A 277 -4.70 0.21 9.22
C VAL A 277 -3.89 1.28 8.50
N TRP A 278 -3.60 1.03 7.25
CA TRP A 278 -3.01 2.03 6.38
C TRP A 278 -4.09 2.68 5.53
N VAL A 279 -4.01 3.99 5.43
CA VAL A 279 -4.78 4.77 4.47
C VAL A 279 -3.83 5.19 3.35
N MET A 280 -4.11 4.71 2.15
CA MET A 280 -3.36 5.05 0.94
C MET A 280 -4.02 6.25 0.28
N ALA A 281 -3.39 7.43 0.39
CA ALA A 281 -3.90 8.68 -0.17
C ALA A 281 -3.13 9.05 -1.44
N ASN A 282 -3.84 9.46 -2.50
CA ASN A 282 -3.24 9.83 -3.77
C ASN A 282 -2.96 11.33 -3.81
N ILE A 283 -1.68 11.72 -3.68
CA ILE A 283 -1.23 13.12 -3.66
C ILE A 283 -0.85 13.56 -5.07
N ASN A 284 -1.34 14.71 -5.52
CA ASN A 284 -0.94 15.30 -6.80
C ASN A 284 0.49 15.86 -6.74
N GLU A 285 1.21 15.83 -7.86
CA GLU A 285 2.58 16.32 -8.01
C GLU A 285 2.75 17.78 -7.51
N LYS A 286 1.78 18.65 -7.76
CA LYS A 286 1.78 20.06 -7.32
C LYS A 286 1.80 20.23 -5.79
N ASP A 287 1.35 19.21 -5.05
CA ASP A 287 1.16 19.26 -3.59
C ASP A 287 2.31 18.56 -2.82
N PHE A 288 3.32 18.00 -3.52
CA PHE A 288 4.45 17.29 -2.89
C PHE A 288 5.28 18.13 -1.94
N SER A 289 5.39 19.44 -2.19
CA SER A 289 6.13 20.34 -1.31
C SER A 289 5.48 20.54 0.06
N THR A 290 4.19 20.19 0.19
CA THR A 290 3.39 20.43 1.40
C THR A 290 3.33 19.23 2.33
N ILE A 291 3.54 18.01 1.81
CA ILE A 291 3.37 16.77 2.55
C ILE A 291 4.71 16.06 2.72
N HIS A 292 5.07 15.79 3.97
CA HIS A 292 6.32 15.13 4.33
C HIS A 292 6.04 13.92 5.24
N ILE A 293 7.00 13.01 5.34
CA ILE A 293 6.94 11.94 6.33
C ILE A 293 6.85 12.58 7.74
N GLY A 294 5.90 12.11 8.53
CA GLY A 294 5.59 12.66 9.84
C GLY A 294 4.45 13.68 9.87
N THR A 295 3.97 14.16 8.69
CA THR A 295 2.80 15.05 8.62
C THR A 295 1.58 14.36 9.24
N THR A 296 0.85 15.09 10.09
CA THR A 296 -0.40 14.61 10.67
C THR A 296 -1.55 14.75 9.67
N ALA A 297 -2.40 13.74 9.64
CA ALA A 297 -3.58 13.72 8.79
C ALA A 297 -4.83 13.41 9.62
N SER A 298 -5.94 14.01 9.23
CA SER A 298 -7.26 13.69 9.75
C SER A 298 -8.02 12.88 8.70
N VAL A 299 -8.41 11.68 9.05
CA VAL A 299 -9.13 10.77 8.15
C VAL A 299 -10.61 10.77 8.52
N THR A 300 -11.47 10.96 7.52
CA THR A 300 -12.91 10.91 7.67
C THR A 300 -13.51 9.92 6.67
N ALA A 301 -14.47 9.14 7.10
CA ALA A 301 -15.17 8.19 6.26
C ALA A 301 -16.64 8.61 6.08
N PRO A 302 -17.18 8.66 4.84
CA PRO A 302 -18.57 9.01 4.59
C PRO A 302 -19.58 8.12 5.32
N ALA A 303 -19.20 6.86 5.60
CA ALA A 303 -20.01 5.90 6.34
C ALA A 303 -20.17 6.27 7.83
N TYR A 304 -19.28 7.09 8.40
CA TYR A 304 -19.25 7.46 9.81
C TYR A 304 -19.21 8.98 9.97
N ARG A 305 -20.34 9.63 9.73
CA ARG A 305 -20.45 11.11 9.78
C ARG A 305 -20.06 11.65 11.15
N GLY A 306 -19.21 12.66 11.15
CA GLY A 306 -18.72 13.34 12.36
C GLY A 306 -17.63 12.61 13.13
N ARG A 307 -17.17 11.45 12.67
CA ARG A 307 -16.03 10.74 13.24
C ARG A 307 -14.75 11.06 12.47
N VAL A 308 -13.70 11.38 13.23
CA VAL A 308 -12.38 11.71 12.69
C VAL A 308 -11.36 10.78 13.33
N TRP A 309 -10.57 10.10 12.48
CA TRP A 309 -9.43 9.33 12.91
C TRP A 309 -8.16 10.14 12.67
N LYS A 310 -7.25 10.15 13.61
CA LYS A 310 -5.97 10.80 13.46
C LYS A 310 -4.95 9.79 12.93
N GLY A 311 -4.20 10.20 11.92
CA GLY A 311 -3.13 9.41 11.33
C GLY A 311 -1.87 10.22 11.13
N ARG A 312 -0.80 9.56 10.73
CA ARG A 312 0.50 10.15 10.42
C ARG A 312 1.03 9.55 9.12
N VAL A 313 1.59 10.38 8.25
CA VAL A 313 2.29 9.93 7.05
C VAL A 313 3.56 9.20 7.47
N VAL A 314 3.65 7.92 7.12
CA VAL A 314 4.81 7.06 7.41
C VAL A 314 5.66 6.79 6.17
N TYR A 315 5.08 6.92 4.98
CA TYR A 315 5.77 6.70 3.73
C TYR A 315 5.13 7.49 2.60
N ILE A 316 5.93 7.95 1.66
CA ILE A 316 5.48 8.56 0.41
C ILE A 316 6.20 7.82 -0.71
N GLN A 317 5.45 7.31 -1.67
CA GLN A 317 6.00 6.58 -2.80
C GLN A 317 6.91 7.49 -3.62
N PRO A 318 8.17 7.11 -3.90
CA PRO A 318 9.11 7.95 -4.65
C PRO A 318 8.79 8.03 -6.15
N GLN A 319 7.95 7.11 -6.63
CA GLN A 319 7.54 7.05 -8.03
C GLN A 319 6.16 7.68 -8.21
N VAL A 320 6.03 8.56 -9.19
CA VAL A 320 4.76 9.16 -9.61
C VAL A 320 4.14 8.28 -10.69
N ASP A 321 2.86 7.98 -10.56
CA ASP A 321 2.09 7.33 -11.64
C ASP A 321 1.95 8.31 -12.81
N PRO A 322 2.47 7.99 -14.00
CA PRO A 322 2.45 8.88 -15.14
C PRO A 322 1.03 9.11 -15.72
N ALA A 323 0.08 8.21 -15.47
CA ALA A 323 -1.28 8.33 -15.96
C ALA A 323 -2.12 9.27 -15.12
N SER A 324 -2.04 9.16 -13.79
CA SER A 324 -2.78 10.00 -12.85
C SER A 324 -1.99 11.22 -12.36
N ARG A 325 -0.67 11.26 -12.53
CA ARG A 325 0.27 12.25 -11.98
C ARG A 325 0.15 12.39 -10.48
N THR A 326 -0.04 11.26 -9.80
CA THR A 326 -0.13 11.19 -8.34
C THR A 326 0.93 10.25 -7.79
N ALA A 327 1.35 10.47 -6.55
CA ALA A 327 2.09 9.51 -5.74
C ALA A 327 1.25 9.10 -4.54
N GLN A 328 1.43 7.88 -4.08
CA GLN A 328 0.70 7.39 -2.91
C GLN A 328 1.44 7.78 -1.63
N ALA A 329 0.71 8.38 -0.69
CA ALA A 329 1.14 8.54 0.69
C ALA A 329 0.46 7.48 1.55
N ARG A 330 1.26 6.80 2.35
CA ARG A 330 0.79 5.83 3.35
C ARG A 330 0.64 6.54 4.68
N ILE A 331 -0.56 6.53 5.20
CA ILE A 331 -0.91 7.10 6.50
C ILE A 331 -1.25 5.96 7.45
N GLU A 332 -0.54 5.86 8.56
CA GLU A 332 -0.84 4.92 9.62
C GLU A 332 -1.94 5.50 10.51
N VAL A 333 -3.00 4.72 10.71
CA VAL A 333 -4.19 5.11 11.47
C VAL A 333 -4.53 4.04 12.48
N ALA A 334 -4.66 4.43 13.75
CA ALA A 334 -5.14 3.54 14.80
C ALA A 334 -6.64 3.23 14.63
N ASN A 335 -6.99 1.95 14.69
CA ASN A 335 -8.35 1.45 14.47
C ASN A 335 -8.76 0.41 15.53
N PRO A 336 -8.73 0.77 16.84
CA PRO A 336 -8.91 -0.18 17.93
C PRO A 336 -10.30 -0.83 17.98
N ASP A 337 -11.30 -0.22 17.40
CA ASP A 337 -12.68 -0.69 17.32
C ASP A 337 -13.03 -1.27 15.93
N GLU A 338 -12.02 -1.44 15.05
CA GLU A 338 -12.14 -2.04 13.72
C GLU A 338 -13.25 -1.38 12.86
N ALA A 339 -13.57 -0.11 13.13
CA ALA A 339 -14.60 0.62 12.41
C ALA A 339 -14.16 0.96 10.97
N LEU A 340 -12.87 1.25 10.75
CA LEU A 340 -12.31 1.37 9.42
C LEU A 340 -12.15 -0.03 8.85
N ARG A 341 -12.95 -0.36 7.83
CA ARG A 341 -12.88 -1.63 7.12
C ARG A 341 -12.00 -1.50 5.89
N LEU A 342 -11.38 -2.60 5.50
CA LEU A 342 -10.55 -2.66 4.29
C LEU A 342 -11.36 -2.24 3.07
N ASP A 343 -10.69 -1.61 2.10
CA ASP A 343 -11.25 -1.07 0.86
C ASP A 343 -12.28 0.07 1.05
N MET A 344 -12.47 0.58 2.27
CA MET A 344 -13.30 1.77 2.47
C MET A 344 -12.65 3.00 1.83
N TYR A 345 -13.47 3.79 1.12
CA TYR A 345 -13.09 5.13 0.70
C TYR A 345 -13.14 6.09 1.88
N VAL A 346 -12.12 6.92 1.98
CA VAL A 346 -11.97 7.93 3.02
C VAL A 346 -11.44 9.23 2.43
N ASP A 347 -11.79 10.34 3.07
CA ASP A 347 -11.17 11.64 2.81
C ASP A 347 -10.06 11.86 3.82
N VAL A 348 -8.91 12.26 3.32
CA VAL A 348 -7.72 12.57 4.11
C VAL A 348 -7.46 14.06 4.06
N ASP A 349 -7.57 14.73 5.19
CA ASP A 349 -7.25 16.13 5.36
C ASP A 349 -5.84 16.23 5.98
N PHE A 350 -4.86 16.65 5.17
CA PHE A 350 -3.53 16.94 5.68
C PHE A 350 -3.50 18.33 6.29
N ASN A 351 -3.07 18.41 7.54
CA ASN A 351 -2.79 19.69 8.17
C ASN A 351 -1.47 20.21 7.59
N SER A 352 -1.56 21.04 6.58
CA SER A 352 -0.42 21.77 6.04
C SER A 352 0.04 22.83 7.05
N GLN A 353 1.27 23.26 6.93
CA GLN A 353 1.88 24.22 7.84
C GLN A 353 0.98 25.46 7.99
N VAL A 354 0.80 25.87 9.24
CA VAL A 354 0.20 27.17 9.56
C VAL A 354 1.08 28.24 8.93
N THR A 355 0.63 28.83 7.85
CA THR A 355 1.34 29.92 7.19
C THR A 355 0.79 31.23 7.75
N LYS A 356 1.65 32.03 8.37
CA LYS A 356 1.31 33.41 8.71
C LYS A 356 1.25 34.19 7.41
N GLY A 357 0.08 34.61 7.04
CA GLY A 357 -0.16 35.40 5.82
C GLY A 357 -1.24 36.41 6.03
N LEU A 358 -1.27 37.40 5.14
CA LEU A 358 -2.36 38.36 5.10
C LEU A 358 -3.64 37.60 4.71
N ALA A 359 -4.72 37.79 5.47
CA ALA A 359 -5.98 37.14 5.19
C ALA A 359 -7.13 38.19 5.20
N VAL A 360 -8.10 37.97 4.32
CA VAL A 360 -9.28 38.80 4.16
C VAL A 360 -10.52 38.00 4.52
N PRO A 361 -11.47 38.57 5.29
CA PRO A 361 -12.75 37.90 5.58
C PRO A 361 -13.50 37.58 4.27
N GLU A 362 -14.10 36.40 4.20
CA GLU A 362 -14.88 35.96 3.03
C GLU A 362 -16.01 36.96 2.67
N THR A 363 -16.60 37.60 3.67
CA THR A 363 -17.65 38.63 3.51
C THR A 363 -17.17 39.89 2.78
N ALA A 364 -15.87 40.19 2.80
CA ALA A 364 -15.29 41.37 2.12
C ALA A 364 -15.05 41.11 0.62
N VAL A 365 -15.04 39.87 0.17
CA VAL A 365 -14.70 39.48 -1.19
C VAL A 365 -15.93 39.39 -2.07
N GLN A 366 -15.91 40.08 -3.21
CA GLN A 366 -16.97 40.01 -4.20
C GLN A 366 -16.45 39.54 -5.55
N ALA A 367 -17.14 38.57 -6.17
CA ALA A 367 -16.87 38.08 -7.51
C ALA A 367 -17.62 38.94 -8.54
N ILE A 368 -16.90 39.47 -9.53
CA ILE A 368 -17.47 40.19 -10.69
C ILE A 368 -16.87 39.51 -11.94
N GLY A 369 -17.70 38.82 -12.72
CA GLY A 369 -17.21 37.97 -13.80
C GLY A 369 -16.33 36.84 -13.23
N ASP A 370 -15.16 36.63 -13.84
CA ASP A 370 -14.17 35.62 -13.44
C ASP A 370 -13.13 36.13 -12.43
N LYS A 371 -13.26 37.36 -11.95
CA LYS A 371 -12.29 38.00 -11.06
C LYS A 371 -12.90 38.27 -9.69
N GLN A 372 -12.04 38.24 -8.68
CA GLN A 372 -12.36 38.61 -7.30
C GLN A 372 -11.88 40.01 -6.98
N PHE A 373 -12.71 40.77 -6.28
CA PHE A 373 -12.45 42.15 -5.92
C PHE A 373 -12.76 42.40 -4.45
N VAL A 374 -12.07 43.39 -3.90
CA VAL A 374 -12.37 43.98 -2.59
C VAL A 374 -12.53 45.50 -2.74
N PHE A 375 -13.25 46.09 -1.78
CA PHE A 375 -13.48 47.53 -1.74
C PHE A 375 -12.69 48.17 -0.58
N LEU A 376 -11.91 49.20 -0.90
CA LEU A 376 -11.09 49.95 0.09
C LEU A 376 -11.63 51.35 0.19
N PRO A 377 -11.89 51.88 1.39
CA PRO A 377 -12.31 53.27 1.55
C PRO A 377 -11.17 54.23 1.11
N VAL A 378 -11.54 55.29 0.40
CA VAL A 378 -10.58 56.36 -0.02
C VAL A 378 -10.52 57.39 1.10
N LYS A 379 -9.34 57.60 1.68
CA LYS A 379 -9.13 58.42 2.91
C LYS A 379 -9.58 59.87 2.79
N ASP A 380 -9.57 60.46 1.56
CA ASP A 380 -9.87 61.84 1.35
C ASP A 380 -11.27 62.15 0.84
N ASN A 381 -12.12 61.14 0.67
CA ASN A 381 -13.46 61.29 0.14
C ASN A 381 -14.45 60.31 0.81
N GLU A 382 -15.25 60.83 1.78
CA GLU A 382 -16.30 60.02 2.42
C GLU A 382 -17.33 59.58 1.36
N GLY A 383 -17.48 58.25 1.20
CA GLY A 383 -18.40 57.63 0.25
C GLY A 383 -17.77 57.11 -1.05
N SER A 384 -16.47 57.32 -1.22
CA SER A 384 -15.70 56.77 -2.35
C SER A 384 -14.93 55.54 -1.95
N PHE A 385 -15.00 54.46 -2.77
CA PHE A 385 -14.32 53.21 -2.54
C PHE A 385 -13.52 52.80 -3.76
N ALA A 386 -12.25 52.47 -3.55
CA ALA A 386 -11.37 51.93 -4.60
C ALA A 386 -11.70 50.42 -4.81
N VAL A 387 -11.98 50.03 -6.03
CA VAL A 387 -12.18 48.65 -6.43
C VAL A 387 -10.83 48.04 -6.76
N ARG A 388 -10.40 47.03 -5.99
CA ARG A 388 -9.09 46.41 -6.18
C ARG A 388 -9.22 44.92 -6.51
N PRO A 389 -8.70 44.47 -7.65
CA PRO A 389 -8.65 43.06 -7.98
C PRO A 389 -7.69 42.33 -7.03
N VAL A 390 -8.06 41.15 -6.58
CA VAL A 390 -7.27 40.35 -5.64
C VAL A 390 -7.12 38.91 -6.14
N LYS A 391 -5.97 38.31 -5.82
CA LYS A 391 -5.77 36.86 -5.97
C LYS A 391 -5.78 36.24 -4.58
N LEU A 392 -6.68 35.30 -4.36
CA LEU A 392 -6.93 34.69 -3.07
C LEU A 392 -6.67 33.19 -3.15
N GLY A 393 -6.24 32.62 -2.04
CA GLY A 393 -6.14 31.19 -1.84
C GLY A 393 -7.46 30.57 -1.35
N PRO A 394 -7.50 29.26 -1.10
CA PRO A 394 -8.69 28.56 -0.61
C PRO A 394 -9.12 29.09 0.77
N ALA A 395 -10.43 29.17 0.98
CA ALA A 395 -11.01 29.63 2.25
C ALA A 395 -10.64 28.70 3.41
N SER A 396 -10.32 29.30 4.56
CA SER A 396 -10.04 28.59 5.81
C SER A 396 -10.64 29.38 6.97
N ASN A 397 -11.50 28.75 7.75
CA ASN A 397 -12.15 29.35 8.93
C ASN A 397 -12.83 30.70 8.67
N GLY A 398 -13.44 30.90 7.49
CA GLY A 398 -14.14 32.15 7.13
C GLY A 398 -13.19 33.27 6.63
N PHE A 399 -11.90 32.97 6.44
CA PHE A 399 -10.90 33.87 5.88
C PHE A 399 -10.28 33.30 4.61
N LEU A 400 -9.89 34.16 3.69
CA LEU A 400 -9.21 33.84 2.45
C LEU A 400 -7.79 34.41 2.50
N PRO A 401 -6.74 33.57 2.37
CA PRO A 401 -5.36 34.04 2.31
C PRO A 401 -5.15 34.89 1.05
N VAL A 402 -4.53 36.06 1.23
CA VAL A 402 -4.22 36.98 0.14
C VAL A 402 -2.91 36.58 -0.51
N LEU A 403 -2.96 36.21 -1.79
CA LEU A 403 -1.78 35.88 -2.60
C LEU A 403 -1.21 37.13 -3.30
N ASP A 404 -2.10 38.04 -3.72
CA ASP A 404 -1.72 39.29 -4.42
C ASP A 404 -2.86 40.30 -4.33
N GLY A 405 -2.50 41.60 -4.40
CA GLY A 405 -3.46 42.70 -4.52
C GLY A 405 -3.70 43.52 -3.24
N LEU A 406 -3.30 43.07 -2.06
CA LEU A 406 -3.51 43.76 -0.79
C LEU A 406 -2.22 43.86 0.03
N LYS A 407 -2.16 44.84 0.92
CA LYS A 407 -1.03 45.11 1.83
C LYS A 407 -1.46 45.03 3.28
N LEU A 408 -0.50 44.78 4.16
CA LEU A 408 -0.73 44.84 5.61
C LEU A 408 -1.27 46.22 6.01
N ASN A 409 -2.26 46.26 6.89
CA ASN A 409 -3.01 47.45 7.32
C ASN A 409 -3.89 48.11 6.23
N ASP A 410 -4.11 47.48 5.08
CA ASP A 410 -5.18 47.92 4.19
C ASP A 410 -6.51 47.76 4.92
N GLU A 411 -7.40 48.76 4.77
CA GLU A 411 -8.74 48.74 5.31
C GLU A 411 -9.71 48.23 4.22
N VAL A 412 -10.45 47.15 4.50
CA VAL A 412 -11.39 46.55 3.53
C VAL A 412 -12.81 46.58 4.07
N VAL A 413 -13.76 46.79 3.18
CA VAL A 413 -15.19 46.74 3.50
C VAL A 413 -15.63 45.28 3.67
N THR A 414 -16.24 44.95 4.81
CA THR A 414 -16.74 43.60 5.11
C THR A 414 -18.26 43.49 4.98
N GLU A 415 -18.99 44.35 5.70
CA GLU A 415 -20.44 44.39 5.57
C GLU A 415 -20.85 45.37 4.46
N SER A 416 -21.91 45.04 3.73
CA SER A 416 -22.42 45.81 2.61
C SER A 416 -21.52 45.89 1.36
N SER A 417 -20.48 45.04 1.30
CA SER A 417 -19.64 44.85 0.10
C SER A 417 -20.45 44.50 -1.15
N PHE A 418 -21.60 43.81 -0.97
CA PHE A 418 -22.54 43.50 -2.05
C PHE A 418 -23.22 44.74 -2.64
N ILE A 419 -23.53 45.77 -1.84
CA ILE A 419 -24.11 47.06 -2.32
C ILE A 419 -23.08 47.74 -3.18
N LEU A 420 -21.81 47.77 -2.73
CA LEU A 420 -20.70 48.34 -3.49
C LEU A 420 -20.45 47.61 -4.79
N LYS A 421 -20.62 46.27 -4.81
CA LYS A 421 -20.56 45.51 -6.06
C LYS A 421 -21.67 45.92 -7.04
N ALA A 422 -22.89 46.04 -6.58
CA ALA A 422 -24.00 46.44 -7.45
C ALA A 422 -23.76 47.85 -8.07
N GLU A 423 -23.23 48.75 -7.27
CA GLU A 423 -22.89 50.11 -7.72
C GLU A 423 -21.67 50.10 -8.66
N ALA A 424 -20.67 49.27 -8.36
CA ALA A 424 -19.48 49.11 -9.21
C ALA A 424 -19.86 48.64 -10.61
N VAL A 425 -20.71 47.62 -10.71
CA VAL A 425 -21.18 47.12 -12.02
C VAL A 425 -22.05 48.14 -12.75
N ARG A 426 -22.78 49.00 -12.01
CA ARG A 426 -23.61 50.07 -12.58
C ARG A 426 -22.78 51.18 -13.16
N GLN A 427 -21.73 51.61 -12.43
CA GLN A 427 -20.85 52.71 -12.82
C GLN A 427 -19.77 52.29 -13.85
N HIS A 428 -19.34 51.03 -13.78
CA HIS A 428 -18.28 50.42 -14.56
C HIS A 428 -18.69 49.07 -15.16
N PRO A 429 -19.51 49.07 -16.21
CA PRO A 429 -20.02 47.83 -16.85
C PRO A 429 -18.89 46.99 -17.51
N GLU A 430 -17.66 47.50 -17.60
CA GLU A 430 -16.49 46.82 -18.12
C GLU A 430 -15.77 45.91 -17.09
N LEU A 431 -16.14 45.95 -15.82
CA LEU A 431 -15.60 45.07 -14.76
C LEU A 431 -16.10 43.66 -14.95
#